data_3566ee60abb9fd29b5fec25c5c3ab8f5
#
_entry.id   3566ee60abb9fd29b5fec25c5c3ab8f5
#
_cell.length_a   1.000
_cell.length_b   1.000
_cell.length_c   1.000
_cell.angle_alpha   90.00
_cell.angle_beta   90.00
_cell.angle_gamma   90.00
#
_symmetry.space_group_name_H-M   'P 1'
#
loop_
_entity.id
_entity.type
_entity.pdbx_description
1 polymer ?
#
loop_
_entity_poly.entity_id
_entity_poly.type
_entity_poly.pdbx_seq_one_letter_code
_entity_poly.pdbx_strand_id
1 'polypeptide(L)'
;MLRRRQLLTTPAAAGEQALEKPARDAAGLQSASLRASVTAMGIVERKATAAAQATDFDRFRLRRFVENLPAEEIEIRREPIALADIADVLEGNAKAVWFHAAGPERQELVGSVTGSRSRIARGFGVAPNALTAEIRRRLQSKPEVTEVSSAEAPIHEVVLTGEDADLTKLPVHLQHGEDGAPFISAAMDFTIDPARGWTNVGFRRMMLRGRQETGVDLNSPSDLRAIYEASAAADKPLPISFVVGAHPVDQMAAVMRLPVDELPLLAALRAAPLPVVKCVTNDIRVPADAEWVLEGYLDPRGFAESEGPYGEFLGYYGSVKRNPVFHLTAITRRRDALFQTSTIGGRSLGLTDTAVLNGVRTEVMIWRALETAVREPLAVYATTSSGGMFNLRVSLRQRVPGDARNAIAACFGASPNVKNVFVVDPDIDVFSDAQMDWALATRFQPDRDLVLMSGMRSLPLDPSLNGGRIGAKAGFDLTWPFGTGNRLEARVPAPPVYNGKRFPSLAAALAEGPKYFADLMSAVGSRDGREIVLALDELRAAGRLERDGDGRYFIKRDE
;
A
#
# COMPACT_ATOMS: atom_id res chain seq x y z
N MET A 1 -21.40 -57.69 -5.61
CA MET A 1 -21.84 -57.83 -7.02
C MET A 1 -21.11 -56.77 -7.80
N LEU A 2 -20.04 -57.12 -8.35
CA LEU A 2 -19.56 -57.41 -9.69
C LEU A 2 -20.28 -56.63 -10.81
N ARG A 3 -19.56 -55.70 -11.47
CA ARG A 3 -19.13 -55.81 -12.86
C ARG A 3 -18.16 -54.72 -13.29
N ARG A 4 -17.00 -55.20 -13.68
CA ARG A 4 -15.97 -54.61 -14.55
C ARG A 4 -16.47 -54.43 -15.97
N ARG A 5 -15.89 -53.50 -16.72
CA ARG A 5 -15.35 -53.62 -18.09
C ARG A 5 -14.81 -52.23 -18.47
N GLN A 6 -13.61 -52.12 -18.79
CA GLN A 6 -12.61 -52.50 -19.80
C GLN A 6 -12.30 -51.29 -20.69
N LEU A 7 -11.12 -50.79 -20.50
CA LEU A 7 -10.02 -50.54 -21.44
C LEU A 7 -10.32 -50.62 -22.95
N LEU A 8 -10.01 -49.57 -23.68
CA LEU A 8 -9.47 -49.66 -25.03
C LEU A 8 -8.31 -48.71 -25.21
N THR A 9 -7.22 -49.28 -25.65
CA THR A 9 -5.88 -48.78 -25.91
C THR A 9 -5.76 -48.26 -27.35
N THR A 10 -5.03 -47.17 -27.52
CA THR A 10 -4.08 -46.73 -28.58
C THR A 10 -4.07 -47.46 -29.95
N PRO A 11 -3.41 -46.99 -31.03
CA PRO A 11 -2.21 -46.17 -31.10
C PRO A 11 -2.08 -45.17 -32.29
N ALA A 12 -1.06 -44.27 -32.11
CA ALA A 12 0.01 -43.82 -33.02
C ALA A 12 -0.25 -43.41 -34.50
N ALA A 13 0.32 -42.30 -34.90
CA ALA A 13 1.47 -42.15 -35.80
C ALA A 13 1.67 -40.70 -36.19
N ALA A 14 2.80 -40.12 -35.86
CA ALA A 14 3.90 -39.69 -36.71
C ALA A 14 3.53 -38.74 -37.88
N GLY A 15 4.11 -37.57 -37.84
CA GLY A 15 4.18 -36.60 -38.94
C GLY A 15 5.12 -35.45 -38.60
N GLU A 16 6.43 -35.69 -38.61
CA GLU A 16 7.45 -34.64 -38.77
C GLU A 16 7.26 -33.97 -40.12
N GLN A 17 7.14 -32.67 -40.15
CA GLN A 17 7.53 -31.88 -41.32
C GLN A 17 8.33 -30.68 -40.84
N ALA A 18 9.62 -30.77 -41.09
CA ALA A 18 10.56 -29.69 -41.13
C ALA A 18 10.18 -28.70 -42.24
N LEU A 19 10.17 -27.44 -41.96
CA LEU A 19 10.22 -26.38 -42.98
C LEU A 19 11.43 -25.51 -42.75
N GLU A 20 12.23 -25.52 -43.80
CA GLU A 20 13.52 -24.88 -44.03
C GLU A 20 13.49 -23.36 -43.88
N LYS A 21 14.64 -22.84 -43.45
CA LYS A 21 15.06 -21.43 -43.64
C LYS A 21 15.38 -21.17 -45.11
N PRO A 22 15.20 -19.95 -45.59
CA PRO A 22 16.13 -19.37 -46.56
C PRO A 22 16.99 -18.27 -45.91
N ALA A 23 18.29 -18.45 -46.15
CA ALA A 23 19.28 -17.41 -46.02
C ALA A 23 19.40 -16.61 -47.34
N ARG A 24 20.01 -15.43 -47.22
CA ARG A 24 20.57 -14.50 -48.23
C ARG A 24 19.78 -13.19 -48.33
N ASP A 25 20.39 -12.00 -48.46
CA ASP A 25 21.76 -11.64 -48.86
C ASP A 25 22.07 -10.24 -48.30
N ALA A 26 23.36 -10.03 -48.10
CA ALA A 26 23.99 -8.74 -47.80
C ALA A 26 24.18 -7.90 -49.07
N ALA A 27 23.87 -6.61 -48.99
CA ALA A 27 24.46 -5.53 -49.77
C ALA A 27 24.19 -4.25 -48.98
N GLY A 28 25.09 -3.50 -48.42
CA GLY A 28 26.26 -2.89 -49.07
C GLY A 28 25.87 -1.52 -49.62
N LEU A 29 25.88 -0.46 -48.75
CA LEU A 29 26.04 0.91 -49.26
C LEU A 29 26.95 1.72 -48.32
N GLN A 30 28.03 2.17 -48.94
CA GLN A 30 29.14 2.89 -48.36
C GLN A 30 28.81 4.36 -48.03
N SER A 31 29.39 4.77 -46.95
CA SER A 31 29.96 6.08 -46.59
C SER A 31 29.83 7.27 -47.56
N ALA A 32 29.43 8.40 -46.99
CA ALA A 32 29.98 9.69 -47.38
C ALA A 32 30.29 10.53 -46.14
N SER A 33 31.56 10.73 -45.91
CA SER A 33 32.12 11.64 -44.93
C SER A 33 31.92 13.08 -45.38
N LEU A 34 31.44 13.94 -44.51
CA LEU A 34 31.62 15.38 -44.61
C LEU A 34 32.27 15.86 -43.30
N ARG A 35 33.60 16.08 -43.41
CA ARG A 35 34.37 16.87 -42.45
C ARG A 35 34.06 18.35 -42.71
N ALA A 36 33.58 19.04 -41.71
CA ALA A 36 33.67 20.48 -41.61
C ALA A 36 34.41 20.83 -40.32
N SER A 37 35.61 21.35 -40.50
CA SER A 37 36.42 21.95 -39.44
C SER A 37 35.77 23.24 -38.99
N VAL A 38 35.50 23.37 -37.67
CA VAL A 38 35.34 24.68 -37.03
C VAL A 38 36.28 24.72 -35.84
N THR A 39 37.14 25.70 -35.93
CA THR A 39 38.22 26.03 -35.00
C THR A 39 37.71 26.28 -33.61
N ALA A 40 38.33 25.63 -32.64
CA ALA A 40 38.08 25.78 -31.21
C ALA A 40 38.50 27.17 -30.71
N MET A 41 37.58 27.86 -30.06
CA MET A 41 37.90 28.84 -29.03
C MET A 41 37.58 28.18 -27.67
N GLY A 42 38.63 27.84 -26.95
CA GLY A 42 38.55 27.22 -25.64
C GLY A 42 37.97 28.19 -24.60
N ILE A 43 36.77 27.88 -24.14
CA ILE A 43 36.29 28.32 -22.82
C ILE A 43 36.37 27.10 -21.92
N VAL A 44 37.41 27.04 -21.09
CA VAL A 44 37.48 26.10 -19.97
C VAL A 44 36.50 26.62 -18.93
N GLU A 45 35.23 26.19 -19.02
CA GLU A 45 34.35 26.25 -17.87
C GLU A 45 34.92 25.30 -16.81
N ARG A 46 35.57 25.89 -15.81
CA ARG A 46 35.79 25.21 -14.55
C ARG A 46 34.39 24.86 -13.99
N LYS A 47 33.97 23.60 -14.13
CA LYS A 47 32.92 23.04 -13.28
C LYS A 47 33.36 23.32 -11.85
N ALA A 48 32.68 24.23 -11.19
CA ALA A 48 32.77 24.36 -9.76
C ALA A 48 32.45 22.97 -9.21
N THR A 49 33.41 22.33 -8.59
CA THR A 49 33.19 21.17 -7.72
C THR A 49 32.18 21.64 -6.69
N ALA A 50 30.93 21.21 -6.80
CA ALA A 50 29.97 21.38 -5.74
C ALA A 50 30.65 20.80 -4.49
N ALA A 51 30.82 21.62 -3.46
CA ALA A 51 31.28 21.16 -2.17
C ALA A 51 30.38 19.99 -1.80
N ALA A 52 30.97 18.83 -1.48
CA ALA A 52 30.23 17.66 -1.09
C ALA A 52 29.35 18.07 0.10
N GLN A 53 28.06 18.15 -0.13
CA GLN A 53 27.10 18.49 0.90
C GLN A 53 27.16 17.40 1.94
N ALA A 54 27.41 17.72 3.21
CA ALA A 54 27.48 16.74 4.28
C ALA A 54 26.22 15.88 4.28
N THR A 55 26.36 14.57 4.42
CA THR A 55 25.24 13.62 4.45
C THR A 55 24.34 13.94 5.65
N ASP A 56 23.05 14.19 5.37
CA ASP A 56 22.06 14.43 6.42
C ASP A 56 21.47 13.07 6.87
N PHE A 57 22.01 12.55 7.97
CA PHE A 57 21.56 11.30 8.59
C PHE A 57 20.29 11.42 9.44
N ASP A 58 19.74 12.63 9.60
CA ASP A 58 18.54 12.84 10.41
C ASP A 58 17.28 12.97 9.55
N ARG A 59 17.41 13.29 8.28
CA ARG A 59 16.28 13.51 7.36
C ARG A 59 15.28 12.36 7.29
N PHE A 60 15.76 11.12 7.24
CA PHE A 60 14.94 9.90 7.18
C PHE A 60 15.14 9.03 8.43
N ARG A 61 15.45 9.66 9.54
CA ARG A 61 15.56 9.00 10.83
C ARG A 61 14.18 8.83 11.47
N LEU A 62 13.88 7.62 12.01
CA LEU A 62 12.60 7.36 12.69
C LEU A 62 12.37 8.33 13.86
N ARG A 63 13.37 8.52 14.75
CA ARG A 63 13.23 9.42 15.89
C ARG A 63 12.80 10.83 15.45
N ARG A 64 13.43 11.40 14.43
CA ARG A 64 13.07 12.74 13.92
C ARG A 64 11.67 12.79 13.35
N PHE A 65 11.23 11.72 12.67
CA PHE A 65 9.86 11.62 12.20
C PHE A 65 8.87 11.65 13.38
N VAL A 66 9.12 10.86 14.44
CA VAL A 66 8.25 10.75 15.62
C VAL A 66 8.22 12.07 16.40
N GLU A 67 9.36 12.73 16.61
CA GLU A 67 9.48 14.03 17.27
C GLU A 67 8.67 15.14 16.55
N ASN A 68 8.51 15.03 15.24
CA ASN A 68 7.79 16.01 14.42
C ASN A 68 6.31 15.64 14.18
N LEU A 69 5.79 14.59 14.82
CA LEU A 69 4.36 14.29 14.75
C LEU A 69 3.56 15.32 15.56
N PRO A 70 2.41 15.80 15.05
CA PRO A 70 1.54 16.67 15.79
C PRO A 70 0.87 15.92 16.96
N ALA A 71 0.49 16.64 18.01
CA ALA A 71 -0.04 16.06 19.25
C ALA A 71 -1.31 15.20 19.05
N GLU A 72 -2.07 15.46 18.01
CA GLU A 72 -3.23 14.65 17.65
C GLU A 72 -2.86 13.29 17.03
N GLU A 73 -1.64 13.11 16.53
CA GLU A 73 -1.17 11.87 15.91
C GLU A 73 -0.22 11.04 16.78
N ILE A 74 0.21 11.58 17.94
CA ILE A 74 1.13 10.90 18.86
C ILE A 74 0.64 10.98 20.31
N GLU A 75 0.85 9.91 21.05
CA GLU A 75 0.74 9.81 22.50
C GLU A 75 2.12 9.56 23.10
N ILE A 76 2.54 10.37 24.08
CA ILE A 76 3.83 10.24 24.75
C ILE A 76 3.62 9.74 26.16
N ARG A 77 4.21 8.58 26.46
CA ARG A 77 4.22 7.96 27.80
C ARG A 77 5.61 8.05 28.41
N ARG A 78 5.73 8.87 29.44
CA ARG A 78 7.02 9.15 30.11
C ARG A 78 7.28 8.20 31.26
N GLU A 79 6.23 7.69 31.91
CA GLU A 79 6.32 6.79 33.03
C GLU A 79 6.82 5.40 32.56
N PRO A 80 7.62 4.71 33.41
CA PRO A 80 8.04 3.36 33.12
C PRO A 80 6.86 2.42 32.90
N ILE A 81 6.97 1.56 31.89
CA ILE A 81 5.94 0.57 31.56
C ILE A 81 6.55 -0.83 31.48
N ALA A 82 5.84 -1.84 32.01
CA ALA A 82 6.23 -3.22 31.84
C ALA A 82 5.99 -3.67 30.39
N LEU A 83 6.84 -4.57 29.87
CA LEU A 83 6.68 -5.10 28.51
C LEU A 83 5.30 -5.79 28.31
N ALA A 84 4.77 -6.40 29.36
CA ALA A 84 3.47 -7.07 29.32
C ALA A 84 2.28 -6.12 29.07
N ASP A 85 2.44 -4.83 29.38
CA ASP A 85 1.34 -3.85 29.30
C ASP A 85 1.34 -3.06 27.97
N ILE A 86 2.37 -3.22 27.15
CA ILE A 86 2.55 -2.45 25.91
C ILE A 86 1.45 -2.77 24.89
N ALA A 87 1.12 -4.06 24.73
CA ALA A 87 0.13 -4.51 23.75
C ALA A 87 -1.26 -3.92 24.04
N ASP A 88 -1.67 -3.84 25.31
CA ASP A 88 -2.97 -3.27 25.72
C ASP A 88 -3.06 -1.76 25.41
N VAL A 89 -1.95 -1.05 25.56
CA VAL A 89 -1.89 0.38 25.23
C VAL A 89 -1.96 0.63 23.72
N LEU A 90 -1.42 -0.29 22.91
CA LEU A 90 -1.37 -0.17 21.45
C LEU A 90 -2.67 -0.64 20.78
N GLU A 91 -3.41 -1.59 21.41
CA GLU A 91 -4.62 -2.16 20.82
C GLU A 91 -5.68 -1.07 20.63
N GLY A 92 -6.10 -0.87 19.39
CA GLY A 92 -7.13 0.11 19.04
C GLY A 92 -6.72 1.58 19.18
N ASN A 93 -5.47 1.87 19.49
CA ASN A 93 -4.99 3.25 19.59
C ASN A 93 -4.78 3.84 18.19
N ALA A 94 -5.50 4.91 17.87
CA ALA A 94 -5.39 5.60 16.58
C ALA A 94 -4.10 6.41 16.43
N LYS A 95 -3.38 6.68 17.55
CA LYS A 95 -2.14 7.44 17.57
C LYS A 95 -0.92 6.52 17.53
N ALA A 96 0.21 7.02 17.08
CA ALA A 96 1.50 6.43 17.42
C ALA A 96 1.73 6.62 18.94
N VAL A 97 2.32 5.63 19.60
CA VAL A 97 2.60 5.70 21.03
C VAL A 97 4.10 5.62 21.26
N TRP A 98 4.66 6.65 21.89
CA TRP A 98 6.08 6.72 22.25
C TRP A 98 6.26 6.50 23.75
N PHE A 99 6.84 5.37 24.10
CA PHE A 99 7.20 4.99 25.47
C PHE A 99 8.65 5.39 25.73
N HIS A 100 8.89 6.24 26.73
CA HIS A 100 10.23 6.71 27.08
C HIS A 100 11.01 5.73 27.96
N ALA A 101 10.33 4.75 28.58
CA ALA A 101 10.97 3.80 29.50
C ALA A 101 10.26 2.46 29.48
N ALA A 102 10.45 1.67 28.41
CA ALA A 102 9.86 0.35 28.26
C ALA A 102 10.79 -0.75 28.82
N GLY A 103 10.21 -1.66 29.58
CA GLY A 103 10.88 -2.83 30.15
C GLY A 103 11.92 -2.53 31.23
N PRO A 104 12.65 -3.57 31.67
CA PRO A 104 13.66 -3.47 32.72
C PRO A 104 14.81 -2.53 32.35
N GLU A 105 15.25 -2.54 31.09
CA GLU A 105 16.33 -1.69 30.56
C GLU A 105 15.90 -0.25 30.33
N ARG A 106 14.60 0.08 30.52
CA ARG A 106 14.01 1.42 30.31
C ARG A 106 14.36 2.01 28.95
N GLN A 107 14.30 1.21 27.91
CA GLN A 107 14.59 1.66 26.56
C GLN A 107 13.40 2.42 25.97
N GLU A 108 13.69 3.34 25.05
CA GLU A 108 12.65 4.01 24.30
C GLU A 108 12.07 3.09 23.21
N LEU A 109 10.75 3.03 23.17
CA LEU A 109 9.99 2.22 22.22
C LEU A 109 8.88 3.05 21.57
N VAL A 110 8.67 2.90 20.27
CA VAL A 110 7.51 3.47 19.59
C VAL A 110 6.71 2.39 18.87
N GLY A 111 5.39 2.47 18.98
CA GLY A 111 4.44 1.59 18.27
C GLY A 111 3.43 2.35 17.44
N SER A 112 2.74 1.66 16.55
CA SER A 112 1.71 2.20 15.65
C SER A 112 2.17 3.36 14.76
N VAL A 113 3.44 3.40 14.37
CA VAL A 113 4.00 4.51 13.58
C VAL A 113 3.32 4.63 12.21
N THR A 114 3.07 3.52 11.56
CA THR A 114 2.43 3.45 10.24
C THR A 114 0.96 3.01 10.29
N GLY A 115 0.37 2.89 11.49
CA GLY A 115 -1.04 2.53 11.72
C GLY A 115 -2.05 3.59 11.27
N SER A 116 -1.63 4.58 10.49
CA SER A 116 -2.47 5.63 9.91
C SER A 116 -1.95 6.03 8.53
N ARG A 117 -2.89 6.15 7.57
CA ARG A 117 -2.59 6.68 6.23
C ARG A 117 -2.03 8.11 6.30
N SER A 118 -2.51 8.91 7.24
CA SER A 118 -2.06 10.28 7.48
C SER A 118 -0.57 10.32 7.87
N ARG A 119 -0.13 9.46 8.80
CA ARG A 119 1.27 9.37 9.22
C ARG A 119 2.20 8.90 8.10
N ILE A 120 1.76 7.91 7.30
CA ILE A 120 2.54 7.51 6.11
C ILE A 120 2.64 8.68 5.13
N ALA A 121 1.52 9.34 4.80
CA ALA A 121 1.50 10.47 3.88
C ALA A 121 2.39 11.64 4.35
N ARG A 122 2.43 11.90 5.66
CA ARG A 122 3.35 12.87 6.28
C ARG A 122 4.82 12.49 6.04
N GLY A 123 5.17 11.20 6.14
CA GLY A 123 6.52 10.72 5.78
C GLY A 123 6.89 11.01 4.33
N PHE A 124 5.91 11.03 3.44
CA PHE A 124 6.08 11.40 2.03
C PHE A 124 5.94 12.92 1.78
N GLY A 125 5.55 13.72 2.77
CA GLY A 125 5.36 15.17 2.64
C GLY A 125 4.13 15.57 1.83
N VAL A 126 3.07 14.75 1.82
CA VAL A 126 1.84 14.98 1.04
C VAL A 126 0.57 14.77 1.87
N ALA A 127 -0.57 15.23 1.33
CA ALA A 127 -1.88 14.93 1.91
C ALA A 127 -2.24 13.43 1.75
N PRO A 128 -3.06 12.84 2.65
CA PRO A 128 -3.39 11.42 2.62
C PRO A 128 -4.00 10.92 1.30
N ASN A 129 -4.80 11.71 0.62
CA ASN A 129 -5.40 11.39 -0.68
C ASN A 129 -4.41 11.43 -1.84
N ALA A 130 -3.28 12.14 -1.71
CA ALA A 130 -2.23 12.22 -2.72
C ALA A 130 -1.15 11.12 -2.57
N LEU A 131 -1.19 10.32 -1.49
CA LEU A 131 -0.13 9.38 -1.14
C LEU A 131 0.19 8.37 -2.25
N THR A 132 -0.81 7.71 -2.81
CA THR A 132 -0.63 6.70 -3.87
C THR A 132 -0.02 7.30 -5.14
N ALA A 133 -0.45 8.51 -5.52
CA ALA A 133 0.11 9.22 -6.66
C ALA A 133 1.58 9.62 -6.43
N GLU A 134 1.91 10.09 -5.23
CA GLU A 134 3.28 10.46 -4.87
C GLU A 134 4.22 9.25 -4.84
N ILE A 135 3.80 8.11 -4.29
CA ILE A 135 4.60 6.88 -4.33
C ILE A 135 4.87 6.48 -5.78
N ARG A 136 3.85 6.48 -6.64
CA ARG A 136 4.00 6.15 -8.07
C ARG A 136 4.96 7.11 -8.79
N ARG A 137 4.91 8.38 -8.46
CA ARG A 137 5.83 9.40 -8.99
C ARG A 137 7.27 9.11 -8.53
N ARG A 138 7.48 8.80 -7.24
CA ARG A 138 8.82 8.52 -6.69
C ARG A 138 9.43 7.24 -7.23
N LEU A 139 8.63 6.22 -7.53
CA LEU A 139 9.09 4.99 -8.21
C LEU A 139 9.74 5.23 -9.58
N GLN A 140 9.54 6.40 -10.18
CA GLN A 140 10.18 6.82 -11.44
C GLN A 140 11.54 7.50 -11.22
N SER A 141 11.87 7.90 -9.99
CA SER A 141 13.12 8.57 -9.64
C SER A 141 14.26 7.56 -9.50
N LYS A 142 15.49 8.02 -9.68
CA LYS A 142 16.71 7.20 -9.58
C LYS A 142 17.79 7.94 -8.79
N PRO A 143 17.58 8.21 -7.50
CA PRO A 143 18.62 8.80 -6.68
C PRO A 143 19.77 7.80 -6.47
N GLU A 144 20.91 8.32 -6.04
CA GLU A 144 22.11 7.51 -5.79
C GLU A 144 22.01 6.74 -4.47
N VAL A 145 22.65 5.56 -4.43
CA VAL A 145 23.00 4.84 -3.20
C VAL A 145 24.46 5.14 -2.91
N THR A 146 24.75 5.77 -1.79
CA THR A 146 26.09 6.25 -1.43
C THR A 146 26.60 5.47 -0.22
N GLU A 147 27.72 4.74 -0.39
CA GLU A 147 28.37 4.06 0.73
C GLU A 147 29.18 5.05 1.55
N VAL A 148 28.95 5.05 2.87
CA VAL A 148 29.72 5.84 3.84
C VAL A 148 30.62 4.95 4.67
N SER A 149 31.67 5.51 5.26
CA SER A 149 32.56 4.75 6.13
C SER A 149 31.87 4.38 7.45
N SER A 150 32.33 3.31 8.09
CA SER A 150 31.84 2.88 9.41
C SER A 150 31.98 3.99 10.48
N ALA A 151 33.02 4.81 10.38
CA ALA A 151 33.25 5.91 11.32
C ALA A 151 32.27 7.09 11.15
N GLU A 152 31.71 7.26 9.96
CA GLU A 152 30.73 8.30 9.66
C GLU A 152 29.29 7.84 9.91
N ALA A 153 29.04 6.54 9.93
CA ALA A 153 27.72 5.96 10.03
C ALA A 153 27.18 5.99 11.48
N PRO A 154 26.10 6.76 11.76
CA PRO A 154 25.53 6.83 13.11
C PRO A 154 25.05 5.49 13.66
N ILE A 155 24.67 4.56 12.79
CA ILE A 155 24.26 3.19 13.17
C ILE A 155 25.40 2.41 13.85
N HIS A 156 26.65 2.78 13.66
CA HIS A 156 27.82 2.17 14.27
C HIS A 156 28.35 2.89 15.53
N GLU A 157 27.58 3.84 16.10
CA GLU A 157 27.98 4.50 17.37
C GLU A 157 28.08 3.55 18.54
N VAL A 158 27.30 2.47 18.54
CA VAL A 158 27.36 1.38 19.52
C VAL A 158 27.40 0.05 18.76
N VAL A 159 28.40 -0.75 19.04
CA VAL A 159 28.60 -2.08 18.45
C VAL A 159 28.70 -3.10 19.57
N LEU A 160 27.79 -4.06 19.61
CA LEU A 160 27.74 -5.16 20.57
C LEU A 160 27.98 -6.48 19.83
N THR A 161 28.93 -7.27 20.29
CA THR A 161 29.30 -8.56 19.69
C THR A 161 29.46 -9.62 20.78
N GLY A 162 29.54 -10.91 20.38
CA GLY A 162 29.72 -12.02 21.33
C GLY A 162 28.60 -12.06 22.38
N GLU A 163 28.92 -12.15 23.65
CA GLU A 163 27.95 -12.23 24.75
C GLU A 163 27.19 -10.92 25.00
N ASP A 164 27.76 -9.79 24.56
CA ASP A 164 27.10 -8.47 24.68
C ASP A 164 25.94 -8.30 23.68
N ALA A 165 25.98 -9.05 22.57
CA ALA A 165 24.90 -9.11 21.61
C ALA A 165 23.76 -10.00 22.14
N ASP A 166 22.79 -9.40 22.83
CA ASP A 166 21.75 -10.10 23.58
C ASP A 166 20.36 -9.56 23.23
N LEU A 167 19.58 -10.36 22.48
CA LEU A 167 18.21 -10.02 22.05
C LEU A 167 17.24 -9.88 23.22
N THR A 168 17.50 -10.54 24.35
CA THR A 168 16.63 -10.49 25.52
C THR A 168 16.68 -9.16 26.27
N LYS A 169 17.65 -8.31 25.95
CA LYS A 169 17.75 -6.94 26.45
C LYS A 169 16.99 -5.93 25.61
N LEU A 170 16.43 -6.31 24.46
CA LEU A 170 15.63 -5.45 23.63
C LEU A 170 14.20 -5.32 24.20
N PRO A 171 13.50 -4.19 23.97
CA PRO A 171 12.13 -3.99 24.49
C PRO A 171 11.10 -4.73 23.64
N VAL A 172 11.27 -6.04 23.50
CA VAL A 172 10.40 -6.92 22.72
C VAL A 172 9.31 -7.48 23.63
N HIS A 173 8.07 -7.28 23.25
CA HIS A 173 6.91 -7.64 24.06
C HIS A 173 6.05 -8.72 23.41
N LEU A 174 5.22 -9.40 24.19
CA LEU A 174 4.15 -10.26 23.70
C LEU A 174 3.05 -9.38 23.10
N GLN A 175 2.61 -9.67 21.89
CA GLN A 175 1.62 -8.83 21.20
C GLN A 175 0.18 -9.31 21.40
N HIS A 176 -0.03 -10.64 21.48
CA HIS A 176 -1.35 -11.25 21.66
C HIS A 176 -1.26 -12.42 22.63
N GLY A 177 -2.37 -12.73 23.30
CA GLY A 177 -2.40 -13.68 24.41
C GLY A 177 -1.97 -15.12 24.09
N GLU A 178 -2.10 -15.57 22.85
CA GLU A 178 -1.71 -16.91 22.41
C GLU A 178 -0.45 -16.94 21.55
N ASP A 179 0.26 -15.80 21.39
CA ASP A 179 1.53 -15.79 20.67
C ASP A 179 2.54 -16.72 21.31
N GLY A 180 3.27 -17.49 20.51
CA GLY A 180 4.21 -18.51 20.98
C GLY A 180 5.40 -17.99 21.76
N ALA A 181 5.75 -16.69 21.61
CA ALA A 181 6.79 -15.96 22.34
C ALA A 181 6.65 -14.47 22.02
N PRO A 182 7.44 -13.56 22.65
CA PRO A 182 7.58 -12.18 22.17
C PRO A 182 8.19 -12.14 20.76
N PHE A 183 7.71 -11.20 19.94
CA PHE A 183 8.16 -11.02 18.56
C PHE A 183 8.72 -9.63 18.30
N ILE A 184 9.87 -9.56 17.62
CA ILE A 184 10.28 -8.33 16.92
C ILE A 184 9.41 -8.23 15.67
N SER A 185 8.48 -7.28 15.63
CA SER A 185 7.43 -7.20 14.60
C SER A 185 7.70 -6.16 13.52
N ALA A 186 8.68 -5.26 13.73
CA ALA A 186 9.02 -4.17 12.83
C ALA A 186 10.40 -4.35 12.18
N ALA A 187 10.80 -5.59 11.89
CA ALA A 187 12.11 -5.88 11.32
C ALA A 187 12.08 -5.80 9.78
N MET A 188 12.96 -4.98 9.20
CA MET A 188 13.24 -4.97 7.76
C MET A 188 14.45 -5.84 7.48
N ASP A 189 14.27 -6.92 6.72
CA ASP A 189 15.35 -7.84 6.35
C ASP A 189 16.16 -7.30 5.15
N PHE A 190 17.47 -7.48 5.23
CA PHE A 190 18.42 -7.18 4.16
C PHE A 190 19.29 -8.41 3.92
N THR A 191 19.35 -8.88 2.68
CA THR A 191 20.25 -9.94 2.25
C THR A 191 20.66 -9.74 0.79
N ILE A 192 21.77 -10.34 0.37
CA ILE A 192 22.22 -10.27 -1.02
C ILE A 192 21.75 -11.54 -1.72
N ASP A 193 21.03 -11.39 -2.83
CA ASP A 193 20.74 -12.48 -3.75
C ASP A 193 22.02 -12.87 -4.49
N PRO A 194 22.62 -14.05 -4.21
CA PRO A 194 23.88 -14.42 -4.82
C PRO A 194 23.77 -14.67 -6.34
N ALA A 195 22.57 -14.89 -6.86
CA ALA A 195 22.37 -15.13 -8.29
C ALA A 195 22.35 -13.81 -9.09
N ARG A 196 21.91 -12.71 -8.48
CA ARG A 196 21.75 -11.41 -9.15
C ARG A 196 22.74 -10.35 -8.65
N GLY A 197 23.30 -10.54 -7.45
CA GLY A 197 24.07 -9.52 -6.76
C GLY A 197 23.22 -8.34 -6.24
N TRP A 198 21.90 -8.48 -6.19
CA TRP A 198 20.97 -7.48 -5.71
C TRP A 198 20.75 -7.60 -4.22
N THR A 199 20.51 -6.50 -3.56
CA THR A 199 20.01 -6.51 -2.19
C THR A 199 18.51 -6.75 -2.20
N ASN A 200 18.08 -7.82 -1.54
CA ASN A 200 16.66 -8.07 -1.24
C ASN A 200 16.33 -7.44 0.10
N VAL A 201 15.23 -6.69 0.14
CA VAL A 201 14.68 -6.07 1.35
C VAL A 201 13.23 -6.52 1.54
N GLY A 202 12.86 -6.88 2.76
CA GLY A 202 11.51 -7.26 3.09
C GLY A 202 11.11 -6.76 4.48
N PHE A 203 9.90 -7.12 4.91
CA PHE A 203 9.39 -6.81 6.24
C PHE A 203 9.01 -8.12 6.93
N ARG A 204 9.57 -8.39 8.11
CA ARG A 204 9.48 -9.69 8.79
C ARG A 204 9.15 -9.55 10.27
N ARG A 205 8.62 -10.64 10.81
CA ARG A 205 8.56 -10.88 12.24
C ARG A 205 9.64 -11.88 12.64
N MET A 206 10.18 -11.72 13.86
CA MET A 206 11.20 -12.59 14.42
C MET A 206 10.75 -13.04 15.81
N MET A 207 10.50 -14.34 16.00
CA MET A 207 10.12 -14.92 17.30
C MET A 207 11.36 -15.10 18.17
N LEU A 208 11.40 -14.49 19.36
CA LEU A 208 12.50 -14.70 20.31
C LEU A 208 12.56 -16.16 20.75
N ARG A 209 13.77 -16.72 20.76
CA ARG A 209 14.05 -18.07 21.28
C ARG A 209 15.14 -18.10 22.32
N GLY A 210 16.03 -17.13 22.31
CA GLY A 210 17.15 -17.04 23.23
C GLY A 210 17.89 -15.71 23.08
N ARG A 211 19.07 -15.66 23.70
CA ARG A 211 19.90 -14.46 23.67
C ARG A 211 20.36 -14.10 22.26
N GLN A 212 20.63 -15.10 21.43
CA GLN A 212 21.23 -14.93 20.10
C GLN A 212 20.46 -15.66 18.99
N GLU A 213 19.22 -16.10 19.28
CA GLU A 213 18.43 -16.86 18.30
C GLU A 213 17.00 -16.36 18.20
N THR A 214 16.48 -16.32 16.95
CA THR A 214 15.07 -16.10 16.66
C THR A 214 14.58 -17.05 15.58
N GLY A 215 13.27 -17.31 15.54
CA GLY A 215 12.60 -17.85 14.36
C GLY A 215 12.26 -16.72 13.38
N VAL A 216 12.35 -16.99 12.08
CA VAL A 216 12.01 -16.02 11.02
C VAL A 216 10.96 -16.61 10.10
N ASP A 217 9.78 -15.99 9.99
CA ASP A 217 8.70 -16.53 9.14
C ASP A 217 9.00 -16.37 7.65
N LEU A 218 9.24 -17.49 6.96
CA LEU A 218 9.44 -17.60 5.51
C LEU A 218 8.42 -18.52 4.84
N ASN A 219 7.27 -18.79 5.44
CA ASN A 219 6.27 -19.72 4.88
C ASN A 219 5.56 -19.19 3.63
N SER A 220 5.46 -17.89 3.47
CA SER A 220 4.90 -17.29 2.25
C SER A 220 5.90 -17.28 1.11
N PRO A 221 5.48 -17.51 -0.14
CA PRO A 221 6.35 -17.34 -1.30
C PRO A 221 6.90 -15.89 -1.35
N SER A 222 8.22 -15.76 -1.33
CA SER A 222 8.94 -14.48 -1.40
C SER A 222 10.32 -14.69 -2.00
N ASP A 223 10.97 -13.61 -2.45
CA ASP A 223 12.34 -13.68 -2.96
C ASP A 223 13.31 -14.15 -1.87
N LEU A 224 13.21 -13.61 -0.64
CA LEU A 224 14.02 -14.10 0.49
C LEU A 224 13.86 -15.61 0.72
N ARG A 225 12.64 -16.15 0.60
CA ARG A 225 12.43 -17.59 0.73
C ARG A 225 13.18 -18.36 -0.35
N ALA A 226 13.11 -17.93 -1.60
CA ALA A 226 13.82 -18.58 -2.70
C ALA A 226 15.35 -18.50 -2.53
N ILE A 227 15.86 -17.34 -2.12
CA ILE A 227 17.29 -17.14 -1.80
C ILE A 227 17.74 -18.08 -0.66
N TYR A 228 16.94 -18.15 0.41
CA TYR A 228 17.24 -19.02 1.54
C TYR A 228 17.19 -20.51 1.16
N GLU A 229 16.17 -20.96 0.45
CA GLU A 229 16.04 -22.36 0.01
C GLU A 229 17.24 -22.76 -0.88
N ALA A 230 17.72 -21.87 -1.75
CA ALA A 230 18.90 -22.11 -2.56
C ALA A 230 20.19 -22.19 -1.71
N SER A 231 20.33 -21.34 -0.68
CA SER A 231 21.47 -21.36 0.24
C SER A 231 21.47 -22.62 1.10
N ALA A 232 20.33 -23.01 1.65
CA ALA A 232 20.16 -24.21 2.46
C ALA A 232 20.41 -25.49 1.64
N ALA A 233 19.96 -25.54 0.38
CA ALA A 233 20.24 -26.65 -0.53
C ALA A 233 21.74 -26.81 -0.83
N ALA A 234 22.51 -25.73 -0.74
CA ALA A 234 23.96 -25.72 -0.88
C ALA A 234 24.71 -25.96 0.46
N ASP A 235 23.99 -26.23 1.54
CA ASP A 235 24.49 -26.35 2.92
C ASP A 235 25.32 -25.12 3.37
N LYS A 236 24.84 -23.92 3.02
CA LYS A 236 25.51 -22.65 3.34
C LYS A 236 24.59 -21.75 4.20
N PRO A 237 25.12 -21.15 5.26
CA PRO A 237 24.39 -20.13 5.98
C PRO A 237 24.12 -18.93 5.06
N LEU A 238 22.92 -18.35 5.15
CA LEU A 238 22.58 -17.14 4.42
C LEU A 238 22.82 -15.92 5.31
N PRO A 239 23.81 -15.07 5.01
CA PRO A 239 23.95 -13.78 5.70
C PRO A 239 22.69 -12.94 5.56
N ILE A 240 22.23 -12.38 6.67
CA ILE A 240 21.05 -11.52 6.73
C ILE A 240 21.21 -10.52 7.86
N SER A 241 20.73 -9.30 7.66
CA SER A 241 20.68 -8.26 8.68
C SER A 241 19.28 -7.67 8.78
N PHE A 242 18.85 -7.35 9.98
CA PHE A 242 17.52 -6.80 10.24
C PHE A 242 17.63 -5.38 10.78
N VAL A 243 17.05 -4.42 10.09
CA VAL A 243 16.89 -3.04 10.55
C VAL A 243 15.60 -2.94 11.38
N VAL A 244 15.69 -2.44 12.60
CA VAL A 244 14.56 -2.15 13.47
C VAL A 244 14.55 -0.66 13.79
N GLY A 245 13.41 -0.02 13.62
CA GLY A 245 13.31 1.44 13.70
C GLY A 245 13.66 2.12 12.38
N ALA A 246 12.68 2.19 11.48
CA ALA A 246 12.82 2.76 10.16
C ALA A 246 11.75 3.84 9.89
N HIS A 247 12.13 4.84 9.12
CA HIS A 247 11.21 5.89 8.67
C HIS A 247 10.04 5.28 7.85
N PRO A 248 8.79 5.80 7.93
CA PRO A 248 7.64 5.26 7.18
C PRO A 248 7.87 5.11 5.67
N VAL A 249 8.69 5.96 5.06
CA VAL A 249 9.07 5.84 3.64
C VAL A 249 9.86 4.56 3.38
N ASP A 250 10.79 4.20 4.26
CA ASP A 250 11.61 2.99 4.11
C ASP A 250 10.78 1.73 4.36
N GLN A 251 9.90 1.77 5.36
CA GLN A 251 8.95 0.67 5.60
C GLN A 251 8.03 0.46 4.39
N MET A 252 7.58 1.55 3.76
CA MET A 252 6.79 1.45 2.52
C MET A 252 7.62 0.82 1.40
N ALA A 253 8.91 1.16 1.26
CA ALA A 253 9.79 0.52 0.28
C ALA A 253 9.94 -0.99 0.55
N ALA A 254 10.16 -1.39 1.80
CA ALA A 254 10.34 -2.79 2.20
C ALA A 254 9.10 -3.68 1.97
N VAL A 255 7.90 -3.11 1.93
CA VAL A 255 6.68 -3.88 1.62
C VAL A 255 6.35 -3.90 0.12
N MET A 256 7.02 -3.09 -0.72
CA MET A 256 6.83 -3.13 -2.17
C MET A 256 7.45 -4.40 -2.75
N ARG A 257 6.70 -5.11 -3.58
CA ARG A 257 7.17 -6.36 -4.22
C ARG A 257 7.45 -6.09 -5.68
N LEU A 258 8.65 -5.60 -5.97
CA LEU A 258 9.10 -5.28 -7.33
C LEU A 258 10.34 -6.11 -7.67
N PRO A 259 10.51 -6.59 -8.91
CA PRO A 259 11.67 -7.38 -9.32
C PRO A 259 12.87 -6.45 -9.64
N VAL A 260 13.39 -5.75 -8.63
CA VAL A 260 14.49 -4.78 -8.74
C VAL A 260 15.44 -4.93 -7.56
N ASP A 261 16.65 -4.36 -7.67
CA ASP A 261 17.51 -4.13 -6.50
C ASP A 261 16.81 -3.15 -5.55
N GLU A 262 16.66 -3.52 -4.30
CA GLU A 262 15.81 -2.78 -3.35
C GLU A 262 16.55 -1.66 -2.61
N LEU A 263 17.89 -1.56 -2.65
CA LEU A 263 18.57 -0.35 -2.18
C LEU A 263 18.26 0.88 -3.06
N PRO A 264 18.37 0.81 -4.40
CA PRO A 264 17.87 1.87 -5.27
C PRO A 264 16.36 2.14 -5.12
N LEU A 265 15.55 1.13 -4.78
CA LEU A 265 14.13 1.32 -4.50
C LEU A 265 13.90 2.17 -3.24
N LEU A 266 14.65 1.91 -2.16
CA LEU A 266 14.61 2.76 -0.95
C LEU A 266 14.98 4.21 -1.30
N ALA A 267 16.07 4.42 -2.04
CA ALA A 267 16.49 5.74 -2.50
C ALA A 267 15.38 6.42 -3.34
N ALA A 268 14.75 5.67 -4.25
CA ALA A 268 13.67 6.18 -5.08
C ALA A 268 12.48 6.67 -4.23
N LEU A 269 12.02 5.88 -3.25
CA LEU A 269 10.92 6.29 -2.38
C LEU A 269 11.29 7.44 -1.43
N ARG A 270 12.54 7.54 -0.98
CA ARG A 270 13.04 8.73 -0.28
C ARG A 270 13.05 9.97 -1.18
N ALA A 271 13.13 9.79 -2.51
CA ALA A 271 13.40 10.84 -3.50
C ALA A 271 14.67 11.66 -3.12
N ALA A 272 15.68 10.95 -2.59
CA ALA A 272 16.93 11.49 -2.09
C ALA A 272 18.02 10.42 -2.11
N PRO A 273 19.32 10.76 -2.11
CA PRO A 273 20.40 9.80 -1.94
C PRO A 273 20.20 8.97 -0.67
N LEU A 274 20.48 7.66 -0.78
CA LEU A 274 20.43 6.71 0.33
C LEU A 274 21.86 6.49 0.85
N PRO A 275 22.22 6.99 2.04
CA PRO A 275 23.48 6.64 2.65
C PRO A 275 23.40 5.21 3.19
N VAL A 276 24.31 4.36 2.79
CA VAL A 276 24.43 2.98 3.26
C VAL A 276 25.79 2.74 3.89
N VAL A 277 25.84 1.80 4.83
CA VAL A 277 27.09 1.34 5.43
C VAL A 277 27.13 -0.19 5.41
N LYS A 278 28.31 -0.75 5.23
CA LYS A 278 28.53 -2.18 5.35
C LYS A 278 28.40 -2.61 6.82
N CYS A 279 27.69 -3.68 7.07
CA CYS A 279 27.58 -4.31 8.40
C CYS A 279 28.96 -4.70 8.96
N VAL A 280 29.07 -4.82 10.28
CA VAL A 280 30.36 -5.12 10.94
C VAL A 280 30.74 -6.61 10.87
N THR A 281 29.75 -7.50 10.76
CA THR A 281 29.98 -8.95 10.74
C THR A 281 29.67 -9.65 9.42
N ASN A 282 29.17 -8.92 8.43
CA ASN A 282 28.90 -9.46 7.09
C ASN A 282 29.01 -8.37 6.01
N ASP A 283 28.83 -8.74 4.73
CA ASP A 283 29.00 -7.84 3.58
C ASP A 283 27.73 -7.08 3.17
N ILE A 284 26.66 -7.22 3.94
CA ILE A 284 25.38 -6.58 3.66
C ILE A 284 25.49 -5.07 3.93
N ARG A 285 24.87 -4.28 3.06
CA ARG A 285 24.74 -2.84 3.24
C ARG A 285 23.36 -2.52 3.77
N VAL A 286 23.32 -1.69 4.81
CA VAL A 286 22.08 -1.23 5.45
C VAL A 286 22.07 0.30 5.46
N PRO A 287 20.89 0.96 5.59
CA PRO A 287 20.83 2.41 5.76
C PRO A 287 21.69 2.87 6.94
N ALA A 288 22.63 3.78 6.68
CA ALA A 288 23.55 4.29 7.69
C ALA A 288 22.87 5.14 8.77
N ASP A 289 21.66 5.62 8.46
CA ASP A 289 20.80 6.43 9.33
C ASP A 289 19.76 5.63 10.13
N ALA A 290 19.80 4.30 10.07
CA ALA A 290 18.92 3.42 10.84
C ALA A 290 19.06 3.61 12.36
N GLU A 291 18.10 3.11 13.14
CA GLU A 291 18.11 3.16 14.61
C GLU A 291 18.86 1.94 15.21
N TRP A 292 18.46 0.72 14.77
CA TRP A 292 19.03 -0.57 15.20
C TRP A 292 19.28 -1.47 14.00
N VAL A 293 20.36 -2.26 14.05
CA VAL A 293 20.62 -3.36 13.13
C VAL A 293 20.98 -4.61 13.93
N LEU A 294 20.32 -5.71 13.60
CA LEU A 294 20.61 -7.05 14.11
C LEU A 294 21.29 -7.83 12.98
N GLU A 295 22.58 -8.06 13.10
CA GLU A 295 23.40 -8.74 12.09
C GLU A 295 23.52 -10.23 12.38
N GLY A 296 23.52 -11.05 11.35
CA GLY A 296 23.67 -12.49 11.54
C GLY A 296 23.46 -13.30 10.27
N TYR A 297 22.96 -14.51 10.46
CA TYR A 297 22.71 -15.43 9.36
C TYR A 297 21.52 -16.36 9.66
N LEU A 298 20.85 -16.83 8.60
CA LEU A 298 19.95 -17.98 8.69
C LEU A 298 20.77 -19.24 8.50
N ASP A 299 20.62 -20.21 9.42
CA ASP A 299 21.34 -21.47 9.31
C ASP A 299 20.78 -22.36 8.19
N PRO A 300 21.61 -23.28 7.62
CA PRO A 300 21.20 -24.07 6.47
C PRO A 300 20.29 -25.25 6.79
N ARG A 301 19.91 -25.48 8.06
CA ARG A 301 19.06 -26.64 8.47
C ARG A 301 17.65 -26.59 7.89
N GLY A 302 17.32 -25.58 7.11
CA GLY A 302 16.00 -25.39 6.51
C GLY A 302 14.95 -24.93 7.53
N PHE A 303 13.73 -25.37 7.35
CA PHE A 303 12.61 -25.04 8.24
C PHE A 303 12.66 -25.93 9.49
N ALA A 304 13.67 -25.70 10.32
CA ALA A 304 14.09 -26.62 11.37
C ALA A 304 13.30 -26.50 12.68
N GLU A 305 12.78 -25.31 13.01
CA GLU A 305 12.22 -25.03 14.33
C GLU A 305 10.77 -24.56 14.27
N SER A 306 9.99 -24.86 15.32
CA SER A 306 8.61 -24.39 15.44
C SER A 306 8.54 -22.88 15.70
N GLU A 307 7.58 -22.19 15.07
CA GLU A 307 7.31 -20.76 15.19
C GLU A 307 5.80 -20.52 15.25
N GLY A 308 5.38 -19.61 16.10
CA GLY A 308 3.97 -19.34 16.35
C GLY A 308 3.40 -20.14 17.53
N PRO A 309 2.06 -20.06 17.77
CA PRO A 309 1.09 -19.26 17.01
C PRO A 309 1.44 -17.79 17.01
N TYR A 310 0.83 -17.03 16.10
CA TYR A 310 0.98 -15.59 16.01
C TYR A 310 -0.31 -14.91 15.55
N GLY A 311 -0.67 -13.79 16.18
CA GLY A 311 -1.80 -12.96 15.76
C GLY A 311 -1.54 -12.31 14.41
N GLU A 312 -2.21 -12.81 13.36
CA GLU A 312 -1.95 -12.40 11.97
C GLU A 312 -2.78 -11.17 11.56
N PHE A 313 -2.36 -10.52 10.50
CA PHE A 313 -2.94 -9.26 9.99
C PHE A 313 -4.39 -9.36 9.45
N LEU A 314 -5.00 -10.53 9.48
CA LEU A 314 -6.43 -10.72 9.22
C LEU A 314 -7.26 -10.87 10.50
N GLY A 315 -6.67 -10.63 11.68
CA GLY A 315 -7.34 -10.66 12.97
C GLY A 315 -7.53 -12.06 13.57
N TYR A 316 -6.95 -13.09 12.96
CA TYR A 316 -7.00 -14.48 13.43
C TYR A 316 -5.58 -14.97 13.75
N TYR A 317 -5.47 -15.98 14.62
CA TYR A 317 -4.18 -16.63 14.85
C TYR A 317 -3.76 -17.47 13.64
N GLY A 318 -2.50 -17.32 13.26
CA GLY A 318 -1.82 -18.28 12.40
C GLY A 318 -1.44 -19.53 13.18
N SER A 319 -1.46 -20.69 12.51
CA SER A 319 -1.03 -21.95 13.13
C SER A 319 0.49 -21.96 13.40
N VAL A 320 0.92 -22.85 14.29
CA VAL A 320 2.34 -23.18 14.46
C VAL A 320 2.88 -23.71 13.13
N LYS A 321 4.03 -23.17 12.71
CA LYS A 321 4.74 -23.50 11.47
C LYS A 321 6.18 -23.88 11.80
N ARG A 322 6.87 -24.51 10.85
CA ARG A 322 8.33 -24.66 10.97
C ARG A 322 9.01 -23.57 10.16
N ASN A 323 10.03 -22.96 10.74
CA ASN A 323 10.72 -21.81 10.16
C ASN A 323 12.23 -21.93 10.29
N PRO A 324 13.01 -21.17 9.50
CA PRO A 324 14.45 -21.02 9.70
C PRO A 324 14.80 -20.39 11.04
N VAL A 325 16.02 -20.69 11.50
CA VAL A 325 16.61 -20.06 12.67
C VAL A 325 17.59 -18.98 12.23
N PHE A 326 17.43 -17.79 12.79
CA PHE A 326 18.39 -16.71 12.70
C PHE A 326 19.33 -16.77 13.89
N HIS A 327 20.65 -16.68 13.63
CA HIS A 327 21.70 -16.57 14.62
C HIS A 327 22.29 -15.16 14.58
N LEU A 328 22.24 -14.49 15.72
CA LEU A 328 22.77 -13.14 15.90
C LEU A 328 24.30 -13.18 16.02
N THR A 329 24.96 -12.26 15.33
CA THR A 329 26.43 -12.07 15.42
C THR A 329 26.83 -10.73 15.99
N ALA A 330 26.00 -9.69 15.74
CA ALA A 330 26.18 -8.36 16.29
C ALA A 330 24.85 -7.61 16.41
N ILE A 331 24.81 -6.66 17.33
CA ILE A 331 23.82 -5.58 17.39
C ILE A 331 24.56 -4.27 17.20
N THR A 332 24.18 -3.49 16.18
CA THR A 332 24.65 -2.12 16.03
C THR A 332 23.50 -1.14 16.20
N ARG A 333 23.77 0.02 16.78
CA ARG A 333 22.73 1.03 17.02
C ARG A 333 23.29 2.42 17.25
N ARG A 334 22.45 3.42 17.10
CA ARG A 334 22.72 4.76 17.61
C ARG A 334 22.74 4.75 19.14
N ARG A 335 23.39 5.74 19.77
CA ARG A 335 23.39 5.88 21.24
C ARG A 335 22.01 6.18 21.79
N ASP A 336 21.27 7.03 21.10
CA ASP A 336 19.89 7.43 21.39
C ASP A 336 18.88 6.72 20.47
N ALA A 337 19.13 5.44 20.16
CA ALA A 337 18.30 4.66 19.25
C ALA A 337 16.87 4.49 19.76
N LEU A 338 15.88 4.69 18.86
CA LEU A 338 14.47 4.46 19.12
C LEU A 338 14.08 3.07 18.60
N PHE A 339 13.67 2.16 19.49
CA PHE A 339 13.19 0.85 19.08
C PHE A 339 11.76 0.96 18.53
N GLN A 340 11.43 0.14 17.54
CA GLN A 340 10.10 0.14 16.94
C GLN A 340 9.42 -1.21 17.09
N THR A 341 8.13 -1.19 17.42
CA THR A 341 7.22 -2.33 17.29
C THR A 341 6.09 -1.97 16.34
N SER A 342 5.63 -2.95 15.55
CA SER A 342 4.48 -2.81 14.65
C SER A 342 3.28 -3.57 15.20
N THR A 343 2.12 -2.96 15.12
CA THR A 343 0.84 -3.60 15.38
C THR A 343 0.40 -4.43 14.18
N ILE A 344 -0.04 -5.67 14.40
CA ILE A 344 -0.29 -6.64 13.32
C ILE A 344 -1.74 -7.10 13.29
N GLY A 345 -2.20 -7.75 14.36
CA GLY A 345 -3.52 -8.36 14.51
C GLY A 345 -4.42 -7.58 15.44
N GLY A 346 -5.41 -8.26 16.01
CA GLY A 346 -6.34 -7.69 16.97
C GLY A 346 -7.69 -7.32 16.36
N ARG A 347 -8.60 -6.83 17.23
CA ARG A 347 -9.97 -6.45 16.81
C ARG A 347 -10.01 -5.14 16.04
N SER A 348 -9.07 -4.25 16.31
CA SER A 348 -8.95 -2.93 15.69
C SER A 348 -8.07 -2.97 14.44
N LEU A 349 -8.24 -4.00 13.62
CA LEU A 349 -7.41 -4.31 12.46
C LEU A 349 -7.14 -3.10 11.55
N GLY A 350 -8.14 -2.24 11.37
CA GLY A 350 -8.04 -1.04 10.53
C GLY A 350 -7.02 0.01 11.00
N LEU A 351 -6.56 -0.08 12.26
CA LEU A 351 -5.60 0.83 12.88
C LEU A 351 -4.20 0.22 13.03
N THR A 352 -3.98 -0.99 12.52
CA THR A 352 -2.68 -1.66 12.62
C THR A 352 -1.70 -1.17 11.55
N ASP A 353 -0.42 -1.16 11.90
CA ASP A 353 0.67 -0.80 10.97
C ASP A 353 0.64 -1.67 9.71
N THR A 354 0.47 -2.97 9.89
CA THR A 354 0.47 -3.93 8.79
C THR A 354 -0.70 -3.73 7.84
N ALA A 355 -1.91 -3.49 8.35
CA ALA A 355 -3.08 -3.30 7.49
C ALA A 355 -2.98 -2.01 6.66
N VAL A 356 -2.47 -0.93 7.25
CA VAL A 356 -2.31 0.35 6.55
C VAL A 356 -1.19 0.28 5.50
N LEU A 357 -0.02 -0.27 5.85
CA LEU A 357 1.08 -0.49 4.89
C LEU A 357 0.64 -1.37 3.72
N ASN A 358 -0.02 -2.49 4.00
CA ASN A 358 -0.55 -3.39 2.98
C ASN A 358 -1.59 -2.69 2.10
N GLY A 359 -2.44 -1.84 2.68
CA GLY A 359 -3.45 -1.09 1.94
C GLY A 359 -2.82 -0.17 0.91
N VAL A 360 -1.90 0.67 1.33
CA VAL A 360 -1.19 1.61 0.43
C VAL A 360 -0.41 0.85 -0.66
N ARG A 361 0.31 -0.22 -0.30
CA ARG A 361 0.98 -1.07 -1.28
C ARG A 361 0.03 -1.66 -2.31
N THR A 362 -1.10 -2.22 -1.84
CA THR A 362 -2.12 -2.82 -2.72
C THR A 362 -2.67 -1.79 -3.69
N GLU A 363 -2.98 -0.59 -3.23
CA GLU A 363 -3.46 0.52 -4.06
C GLU A 363 -2.48 0.87 -5.20
N VAL A 364 -1.18 0.98 -4.88
CA VAL A 364 -0.13 1.27 -5.88
C VAL A 364 -0.05 0.16 -6.94
N MET A 365 -0.08 -1.11 -6.51
CA MET A 365 -0.02 -2.26 -7.42
C MET A 365 -1.26 -2.33 -8.33
N ILE A 366 -2.44 -2.16 -7.76
CA ILE A 366 -3.72 -2.21 -8.49
C ILE A 366 -3.82 -1.05 -9.48
N TRP A 367 -3.38 0.15 -9.10
CA TRP A 367 -3.39 1.29 -10.01
C TRP A 367 -2.67 1.01 -11.33
N ARG A 368 -1.51 0.38 -11.28
CA ARG A 368 -0.75 0.00 -12.49
C ARG A 368 -1.54 -0.92 -13.42
N ALA A 369 -2.33 -1.85 -12.87
CA ALA A 369 -3.17 -2.73 -13.66
C ALA A 369 -4.37 -1.99 -14.25
N LEU A 370 -4.98 -1.08 -13.49
CA LEU A 370 -6.11 -0.28 -13.95
C LEU A 370 -5.73 0.65 -15.10
N GLU A 371 -4.53 1.25 -15.09
CA GLU A 371 -4.04 2.12 -16.18
C GLU A 371 -3.99 1.42 -17.55
N THR A 372 -3.86 0.10 -17.55
CA THR A 372 -3.88 -0.71 -18.79
C THR A 372 -5.25 -1.26 -19.12
N ALA A 373 -6.14 -1.40 -18.14
CA ALA A 373 -7.44 -2.06 -18.29
C ALA A 373 -8.58 -1.10 -18.60
N VAL A 374 -8.53 0.13 -18.09
CA VAL A 374 -9.58 1.15 -18.24
C VAL A 374 -8.98 2.52 -18.53
N ARG A 375 -9.76 3.38 -19.19
CA ARG A 375 -9.25 4.68 -19.66
C ARG A 375 -9.10 5.73 -18.55
N GLU A 376 -9.98 5.70 -17.56
CA GLU A 376 -10.07 6.78 -16.56
C GLU A 376 -10.31 6.23 -15.14
N PRO A 377 -9.30 5.52 -14.56
CA PRO A 377 -9.33 5.21 -13.13
C PRO A 377 -9.12 6.50 -12.34
N LEU A 378 -9.87 6.70 -11.25
CA LEU A 378 -9.86 7.94 -10.46
C LEU A 378 -9.32 7.74 -9.05
N ALA A 379 -9.72 6.65 -8.38
CA ALA A 379 -9.26 6.34 -7.04
C ALA A 379 -9.27 4.83 -6.80
N VAL A 380 -8.36 4.39 -5.93
CA VAL A 380 -8.28 3.01 -5.41
C VAL A 380 -8.12 3.08 -3.91
N TYR A 381 -8.87 2.29 -3.19
CA TYR A 381 -8.74 2.14 -1.73
C TYR A 381 -8.84 0.67 -1.33
N ALA A 382 -7.79 0.15 -0.73
CA ALA A 382 -7.78 -1.17 -0.10
C ALA A 382 -8.13 -1.01 1.38
N THR A 383 -9.29 -1.51 1.80
CA THR A 383 -9.83 -1.25 3.14
C THR A 383 -8.93 -1.85 4.23
N THR A 384 -8.51 -1.03 5.17
CA THR A 384 -7.62 -1.47 6.25
C THR A 384 -8.30 -2.46 7.18
N SER A 385 -9.61 -2.37 7.39
CA SER A 385 -10.42 -3.34 8.14
C SER A 385 -10.44 -4.75 7.53
N SER A 386 -9.96 -4.90 6.29
CA SER A 386 -9.77 -6.20 5.62
C SER A 386 -8.29 -6.58 5.45
N GLY A 387 -7.42 -6.11 6.35
CA GLY A 387 -5.97 -6.31 6.32
C GLY A 387 -5.26 -5.56 5.19
N GLY A 388 -5.91 -4.57 4.58
CA GLY A 388 -5.37 -3.80 3.46
C GLY A 388 -5.25 -4.59 2.14
N MET A 389 -5.95 -5.73 2.01
CA MET A 389 -5.78 -6.61 0.84
C MET A 389 -7.08 -7.20 0.31
N PHE A 390 -8.01 -7.62 1.17
CA PHE A 390 -9.13 -8.45 0.74
C PHE A 390 -10.22 -7.67 0.02
N ASN A 391 -10.60 -6.52 0.57
CA ASN A 391 -11.64 -5.68 0.00
C ASN A 391 -11.02 -4.46 -0.66
N LEU A 392 -11.30 -4.31 -1.94
CA LEU A 392 -10.79 -3.24 -2.77
C LEU A 392 -11.95 -2.41 -3.33
N ARG A 393 -11.83 -1.09 -3.23
CA ARG A 393 -12.78 -0.15 -3.79
C ARG A 393 -12.11 0.64 -4.90
N VAL A 394 -12.77 0.76 -6.04
CA VAL A 394 -12.26 1.44 -7.24
C VAL A 394 -13.30 2.45 -7.70
N SER A 395 -12.90 3.70 -7.84
CA SER A 395 -13.69 4.71 -8.56
C SER A 395 -13.12 4.91 -9.95
N LEU A 396 -13.97 4.87 -10.95
CA LEU A 396 -13.61 5.14 -12.35
C LEU A 396 -14.74 5.91 -13.07
N ARG A 397 -14.37 6.58 -14.15
CA ARG A 397 -15.35 7.12 -15.09
C ARG A 397 -15.47 6.17 -16.28
N GLN A 398 -16.62 5.54 -16.43
CA GLN A 398 -16.87 4.67 -17.58
C GLN A 398 -16.79 5.47 -18.89
N ARG A 399 -16.02 4.96 -19.84
CA ARG A 399 -15.90 5.53 -21.20
C ARG A 399 -16.54 4.63 -22.25
N VAL A 400 -16.62 3.35 -21.97
CA VAL A 400 -17.27 2.35 -22.81
C VAL A 400 -18.03 1.35 -21.95
N PRO A 401 -19.03 0.62 -22.52
CA PRO A 401 -19.70 -0.46 -21.81
C PRO A 401 -18.69 -1.53 -21.35
N GLY A 402 -18.80 -1.98 -20.11
CA GLY A 402 -17.96 -3.05 -19.55
C GLY A 402 -16.68 -2.58 -18.86
N ASP A 403 -16.37 -1.29 -18.82
CA ASP A 403 -15.19 -0.77 -18.11
C ASP A 403 -15.13 -1.24 -16.64
N ALA A 404 -16.26 -1.24 -15.92
CA ALA A 404 -16.32 -1.71 -14.54
C ALA A 404 -15.91 -3.20 -14.42
N ARG A 405 -16.36 -4.05 -15.33
CA ARG A 405 -16.01 -5.48 -15.34
C ARG A 405 -14.56 -5.72 -15.74
N ASN A 406 -14.02 -4.93 -16.66
CA ASN A 406 -12.59 -4.97 -17.01
C ASN A 406 -11.72 -4.55 -15.80
N ALA A 407 -12.14 -3.52 -15.05
CA ALA A 407 -11.46 -3.11 -13.82
C ALA A 407 -11.48 -4.23 -12.76
N ILE A 408 -12.62 -4.89 -12.55
CA ILE A 408 -12.75 -6.04 -11.63
C ILE A 408 -11.76 -7.16 -12.03
N ALA A 409 -11.75 -7.55 -13.30
CA ALA A 409 -10.87 -8.61 -13.79
C ALA A 409 -9.39 -8.26 -13.64
N ALA A 410 -9.02 -7.01 -13.96
CA ALA A 410 -7.66 -6.50 -13.79
C ALA A 410 -7.20 -6.54 -12.34
N CYS A 411 -8.06 -6.14 -11.38
CA CYS A 411 -7.76 -6.21 -9.95
C CYS A 411 -7.47 -7.64 -9.49
N PHE A 412 -8.27 -8.61 -9.92
CA PHE A 412 -8.06 -10.02 -9.55
C PHE A 412 -6.79 -10.61 -10.15
N GLY A 413 -6.44 -10.21 -11.36
CA GLY A 413 -5.20 -10.64 -12.02
C GLY A 413 -3.95 -10.00 -11.40
N ALA A 414 -4.04 -8.74 -10.98
CA ALA A 414 -2.90 -8.00 -10.44
C ALA A 414 -2.50 -8.44 -9.04
N SER A 415 -3.46 -8.84 -8.18
CA SER A 415 -3.16 -9.26 -6.81
C SER A 415 -3.91 -10.54 -6.43
N PRO A 416 -3.16 -11.63 -6.12
CA PRO A 416 -3.78 -12.88 -5.69
C PRO A 416 -4.53 -12.77 -4.36
N ASN A 417 -4.22 -11.76 -3.55
CA ASN A 417 -4.82 -11.58 -2.22
C ASN A 417 -6.14 -10.79 -2.26
N VAL A 418 -6.42 -10.04 -3.32
CA VAL A 418 -7.71 -9.36 -3.48
C VAL A 418 -8.81 -10.41 -3.60
N LYS A 419 -9.82 -10.32 -2.74
CA LYS A 419 -10.96 -11.25 -2.66
C LYS A 419 -12.24 -10.61 -3.19
N ASN A 420 -12.51 -9.37 -2.79
CA ASN A 420 -13.69 -8.62 -3.19
C ASN A 420 -13.29 -7.29 -3.83
N VAL A 421 -13.92 -6.94 -4.95
CA VAL A 421 -13.71 -5.67 -5.65
C VAL A 421 -15.04 -4.96 -5.83
N PHE A 422 -15.12 -3.72 -5.38
CA PHE A 422 -16.29 -2.85 -5.52
C PHE A 422 -15.93 -1.69 -6.45
N VAL A 423 -16.66 -1.57 -7.56
CA VAL A 423 -16.42 -0.51 -8.55
C VAL A 423 -17.57 0.48 -8.53
N VAL A 424 -17.26 1.78 -8.45
CA VAL A 424 -18.23 2.86 -8.35
C VAL A 424 -17.91 3.97 -9.36
N ASP A 425 -18.92 4.79 -9.65
CA ASP A 425 -18.79 6.04 -10.41
C ASP A 425 -18.12 7.15 -9.59
N PRO A 426 -17.70 8.28 -10.24
CA PRO A 426 -16.96 9.37 -9.60
C PRO A 426 -17.71 10.11 -8.48
N ASP A 427 -19.02 9.97 -8.38
CA ASP A 427 -19.87 10.62 -7.38
C ASP A 427 -19.86 9.91 -6.02
N ILE A 428 -19.17 8.76 -5.90
CA ILE A 428 -19.00 7.99 -4.67
C ILE A 428 -17.55 8.11 -4.19
N ASP A 429 -17.38 8.56 -2.96
CA ASP A 429 -16.08 8.56 -2.30
C ASP A 429 -15.72 7.16 -1.79
N VAL A 430 -14.71 6.52 -2.42
CA VAL A 430 -14.23 5.17 -2.05
C VAL A 430 -13.64 5.09 -0.65
N PHE A 431 -13.24 6.22 -0.05
CA PHE A 431 -12.72 6.29 1.32
C PHE A 431 -13.83 6.39 2.37
N SER A 432 -15.08 6.66 1.97
CA SER A 432 -16.24 6.76 2.85
C SER A 432 -16.98 5.43 2.94
N ASP A 433 -16.94 4.78 4.11
CA ASP A 433 -17.69 3.55 4.35
C ASP A 433 -19.19 3.75 4.16
N ALA A 434 -19.73 4.89 4.62
CA ALA A 434 -21.16 5.21 4.51
C ALA A 434 -21.61 5.36 3.04
N GLN A 435 -20.81 6.02 2.19
CA GLN A 435 -21.15 6.17 0.76
C GLN A 435 -21.02 4.82 0.03
N MET A 436 -20.04 4.00 0.37
CA MET A 436 -19.88 2.68 -0.24
C MET A 436 -21.01 1.73 0.13
N ASP A 437 -21.45 1.73 1.40
CA ASP A 437 -22.60 0.95 1.85
C ASP A 437 -23.89 1.42 1.18
N TRP A 438 -24.08 2.73 1.08
CA TRP A 438 -25.19 3.33 0.34
C TRP A 438 -25.18 2.93 -1.15
N ALA A 439 -24.03 2.97 -1.82
CA ALA A 439 -23.92 2.56 -3.21
C ALA A 439 -24.24 1.06 -3.40
N LEU A 440 -23.75 0.20 -2.49
CA LEU A 440 -24.06 -1.22 -2.50
C LEU A 440 -25.57 -1.47 -2.32
N ALA A 441 -26.22 -0.75 -1.43
CA ALA A 441 -27.66 -0.89 -1.16
C ALA A 441 -28.55 -0.40 -2.31
N THR A 442 -28.11 0.62 -3.06
CA THR A 442 -28.99 1.34 -4.00
C THR A 442 -28.68 1.15 -5.49
N ARG A 443 -27.48 0.68 -5.84
CA ARG A 443 -27.02 0.55 -7.24
C ARG A 443 -26.78 -0.89 -7.69
N PHE A 444 -26.75 -1.84 -6.77
CA PHE A 444 -26.38 -3.22 -7.03
C PHE A 444 -27.60 -4.12 -7.20
N GLN A 445 -27.63 -4.88 -8.31
CA GLN A 445 -28.58 -5.99 -8.53
C GLN A 445 -27.78 -7.30 -8.67
N PRO A 446 -27.91 -8.26 -7.70
CA PRO A 446 -27.07 -9.43 -7.63
C PRO A 446 -27.06 -10.33 -8.86
N ASP A 447 -28.18 -10.41 -9.57
CA ASP A 447 -28.33 -11.23 -10.78
C ASP A 447 -27.59 -10.65 -11.99
N ARG A 448 -27.37 -9.34 -12.01
CA ARG A 448 -26.77 -8.62 -13.12
C ARG A 448 -25.33 -8.15 -12.83
N ASP A 449 -25.11 -7.63 -11.62
CA ASP A 449 -23.93 -6.82 -11.32
C ASP A 449 -22.86 -7.57 -10.52
N LEU A 450 -23.13 -8.85 -10.16
CA LEU A 450 -22.15 -9.71 -9.50
C LEU A 450 -21.26 -10.41 -10.53
N VAL A 451 -19.93 -10.31 -10.30
CA VAL A 451 -18.91 -11.04 -11.08
C VAL A 451 -18.26 -12.08 -10.17
N LEU A 452 -18.44 -13.36 -10.44
CA LEU A 452 -17.80 -14.45 -9.69
C LEU A 452 -16.70 -15.09 -10.52
N MET A 453 -15.52 -15.24 -9.93
CA MET A 453 -14.38 -15.97 -10.52
C MET A 453 -13.92 -17.08 -9.57
N SER A 454 -14.21 -18.33 -9.91
CA SER A 454 -13.82 -19.51 -9.14
C SER A 454 -12.44 -20.03 -9.55
N GLY A 455 -11.83 -20.87 -8.70
CA GLY A 455 -10.55 -21.50 -9.01
C GLY A 455 -9.34 -20.56 -8.93
N MET A 456 -9.48 -19.42 -8.29
CA MET A 456 -8.43 -18.41 -8.16
C MET A 456 -7.52 -18.70 -6.98
N ARG A 457 -6.22 -18.39 -7.15
CA ARG A 457 -5.27 -18.40 -6.04
C ARG A 457 -5.77 -17.47 -4.94
N SER A 458 -5.74 -17.95 -3.69
CA SER A 458 -6.20 -17.21 -2.51
C SER A 458 -5.17 -17.31 -1.38
N LEU A 459 -5.28 -16.39 -0.42
CA LEU A 459 -4.37 -16.34 0.73
C LEU A 459 -4.75 -17.44 1.74
N PRO A 460 -3.82 -18.33 2.13
CA PRO A 460 -4.11 -19.43 3.08
C PRO A 460 -4.54 -18.98 4.47
N LEU A 461 -4.26 -17.72 4.84
CA LEU A 461 -4.71 -17.12 6.11
C LEU A 461 -6.20 -16.74 6.10
N ASP A 462 -6.89 -16.85 4.96
CA ASP A 462 -8.34 -16.66 4.89
C ASP A 462 -9.06 -17.85 5.56
N PRO A 463 -9.69 -17.66 6.73
CA PRO A 463 -10.30 -18.77 7.46
C PRO A 463 -11.46 -19.42 6.69
N SER A 464 -12.09 -18.69 5.77
CA SER A 464 -13.17 -19.23 4.94
C SER A 464 -12.73 -20.31 3.95
N LEU A 465 -11.42 -20.48 3.73
CA LEU A 465 -10.85 -21.51 2.86
C LEU A 465 -10.55 -22.82 3.57
N ASN A 466 -10.73 -22.92 4.90
CA ASN A 466 -10.40 -24.10 5.71
C ASN A 466 -8.99 -24.65 5.39
N GLY A 467 -7.98 -23.77 5.29
CA GLY A 467 -6.60 -24.13 4.96
C GLY A 467 -6.31 -24.33 3.46
N GLY A 468 -7.30 -24.17 2.59
CA GLY A 468 -7.13 -24.21 1.15
C GLY A 468 -6.29 -23.05 0.59
N ARG A 469 -5.85 -23.18 -0.67
CA ARG A 469 -5.09 -22.15 -1.38
C ARG A 469 -5.80 -21.65 -2.65
N ILE A 470 -6.96 -22.22 -2.94
CA ILE A 470 -7.79 -21.89 -4.09
C ILE A 470 -9.17 -21.53 -3.58
N GLY A 471 -9.71 -20.42 -4.04
CA GLY A 471 -11.02 -19.92 -3.66
C GLY A 471 -11.74 -19.22 -4.80
N ALA A 472 -12.86 -18.59 -4.48
CA ALA A 472 -13.58 -17.72 -5.37
C ALA A 472 -13.33 -16.25 -5.02
N LYS A 473 -13.47 -15.39 -6.02
CA LYS A 473 -13.40 -13.93 -5.90
C LYS A 473 -14.71 -13.31 -6.37
N ALA A 474 -15.15 -12.23 -5.73
CA ALA A 474 -16.39 -11.54 -6.04
C ALA A 474 -16.13 -10.09 -6.44
N GLY A 475 -16.62 -9.69 -7.61
CA GLY A 475 -16.65 -8.30 -8.08
C GLY A 475 -18.07 -7.76 -8.01
N PHE A 476 -18.21 -6.55 -7.50
CA PHE A 476 -19.48 -5.85 -7.34
C PHE A 476 -19.44 -4.61 -8.23
N ASP A 477 -20.21 -4.62 -9.32
CA ASP A 477 -20.35 -3.48 -10.20
C ASP A 477 -21.46 -2.57 -9.64
N LEU A 478 -21.05 -1.51 -8.97
CA LEU A 478 -21.95 -0.51 -8.36
C LEU A 478 -22.03 0.75 -9.21
N THR A 479 -21.66 0.66 -10.50
CA THR A 479 -21.77 1.77 -11.44
C THR A 479 -23.16 1.84 -12.03
N TRP A 480 -23.57 3.02 -12.48
CA TRP A 480 -24.76 3.16 -13.29
C TRP A 480 -24.58 2.45 -14.64
N PRO A 481 -25.61 1.79 -15.16
CA PRO A 481 -25.55 1.15 -16.47
C PRO A 481 -25.13 2.15 -17.56
N PHE A 482 -24.07 1.83 -18.30
CA PHE A 482 -23.51 2.70 -19.32
C PHE A 482 -24.56 3.06 -20.40
N GLY A 483 -24.68 4.35 -20.73
CA GLY A 483 -25.53 4.81 -21.82
C GLY A 483 -27.04 4.84 -21.53
N THR A 484 -27.47 4.53 -20.29
CA THR A 484 -28.90 4.58 -19.92
C THR A 484 -29.46 5.99 -19.82
N GLY A 485 -28.63 7.02 -20.02
CA GLY A 485 -29.02 8.44 -19.98
C GLY A 485 -29.54 8.90 -18.62
N ASN A 486 -29.57 10.18 -18.40
CA ASN A 486 -29.89 10.88 -17.13
C ASN A 486 -31.23 10.55 -16.46
N ARG A 487 -32.04 9.66 -16.99
CA ARG A 487 -33.36 9.33 -16.44
C ARG A 487 -33.30 8.54 -15.14
N LEU A 488 -32.11 7.93 -14.82
CA LEU A 488 -31.87 7.14 -13.62
C LEU A 488 -30.79 7.74 -12.72
N GLU A 489 -30.21 8.88 -13.07
CA GLU A 489 -29.36 9.61 -12.14
C GLU A 489 -30.20 9.99 -10.92
N ALA A 490 -30.09 9.17 -9.89
CA ALA A 490 -30.66 9.48 -8.59
C ALA A 490 -30.01 10.76 -8.09
N ARG A 491 -30.74 11.87 -8.15
CA ARG A 491 -30.25 13.13 -7.60
C ARG A 491 -30.25 13.03 -6.11
N VAL A 492 -29.06 13.11 -5.54
CA VAL A 492 -28.91 13.14 -4.09
C VAL A 492 -29.42 14.48 -3.58
N PRO A 493 -30.44 14.51 -2.69
CA PRO A 493 -30.93 15.75 -2.13
C PRO A 493 -29.82 16.48 -1.37
N ALA A 494 -29.63 17.75 -1.68
CA ALA A 494 -28.70 18.63 -0.98
C ALA A 494 -29.46 19.85 -0.43
N PRO A 495 -28.96 20.48 0.64
CA PRO A 495 -29.50 21.74 1.12
C PRO A 495 -29.52 22.78 0.00
N PRO A 496 -30.61 23.63 -0.09
CA PRO A 496 -30.69 24.62 -1.14
C PRO A 496 -29.59 25.68 -1.02
N VAL A 497 -29.03 26.09 -2.16
CA VAL A 497 -28.03 27.14 -2.25
C VAL A 497 -28.69 28.43 -2.79
N TYR A 498 -28.50 29.54 -2.07
CA TYR A 498 -29.05 30.82 -2.42
C TYR A 498 -27.98 31.74 -3.04
N ASN A 499 -28.09 31.99 -4.36
CA ASN A 499 -27.08 32.72 -5.12
C ASN A 499 -27.33 34.23 -5.26
N GLY A 500 -28.26 34.77 -4.45
CA GLY A 500 -28.61 36.18 -4.43
C GLY A 500 -29.56 36.62 -5.55
N LYS A 501 -30.13 37.81 -5.38
CA LYS A 501 -31.12 38.36 -6.28
C LYS A 501 -30.53 38.73 -7.65
N ARG A 502 -31.10 38.17 -8.72
CA ARG A 502 -30.69 38.42 -10.11
C ARG A 502 -31.77 39.03 -10.99
N PHE A 503 -33.06 38.89 -10.59
CA PHE A 503 -34.20 39.31 -11.36
C PHE A 503 -35.12 40.22 -10.55
N PRO A 504 -35.78 41.18 -11.20
CA PRO A 504 -36.73 42.09 -10.54
C PRO A 504 -38.04 41.39 -10.13
N SER A 505 -38.42 40.31 -10.82
CA SER A 505 -39.67 39.58 -10.59
C SER A 505 -39.55 38.10 -10.93
N LEU A 506 -40.50 37.29 -10.43
CA LEU A 506 -40.61 35.87 -10.74
C LEU A 506 -40.86 35.63 -12.24
N ALA A 507 -41.71 36.46 -12.85
CA ALA A 507 -42.00 36.37 -14.29
C ALA A 507 -40.73 36.60 -15.13
N ALA A 508 -39.89 37.56 -14.76
CA ALA A 508 -38.61 37.80 -15.41
C ALA A 508 -37.66 36.60 -15.28
N ALA A 509 -37.63 35.96 -14.10
CA ALA A 509 -36.80 34.77 -13.89
C ALA A 509 -37.27 33.57 -14.72
N LEU A 510 -38.59 33.35 -14.83
CA LEU A 510 -39.17 32.25 -15.61
C LEU A 510 -39.11 32.50 -17.12
N ALA A 511 -38.99 33.76 -17.55
CA ALA A 511 -38.84 34.09 -18.98
C ALA A 511 -37.50 33.59 -19.56
N GLU A 512 -36.46 33.43 -18.72
CA GLU A 512 -35.18 32.85 -19.15
C GLU A 512 -35.24 31.32 -19.37
N GLY A 513 -36.22 30.64 -18.77
CA GLY A 513 -36.40 29.21 -18.91
C GLY A 513 -36.82 28.52 -17.61
N PRO A 514 -37.04 27.18 -17.69
CA PRO A 514 -37.50 26.38 -16.55
C PRO A 514 -36.56 26.45 -15.34
N LYS A 515 -37.11 26.59 -14.13
CA LYS A 515 -36.35 26.72 -12.87
C LYS A 515 -36.98 25.90 -11.75
N TYR A 516 -36.13 25.35 -10.90
CA TYR A 516 -36.56 24.73 -9.65
C TYR A 516 -37.05 25.81 -8.66
N PHE A 517 -37.79 25.40 -7.65
CA PHE A 517 -38.32 26.34 -6.64
C PHE A 517 -37.20 27.11 -5.92
N ALA A 518 -36.12 26.39 -5.53
CA ALA A 518 -34.95 27.02 -4.88
C ALA A 518 -34.24 28.03 -5.79
N ASP A 519 -34.18 27.76 -7.10
CA ASP A 519 -33.64 28.72 -8.08
C ASP A 519 -34.52 29.97 -8.21
N LEU A 520 -35.83 29.81 -8.13
CA LEU A 520 -36.77 30.93 -8.12
C LEU A 520 -36.63 31.81 -6.87
N MET A 521 -36.51 31.15 -5.68
CA MET A 521 -36.23 31.87 -4.44
C MET A 521 -34.93 32.67 -4.56
N SER A 522 -33.86 32.02 -5.02
CA SER A 522 -32.57 32.66 -5.22
C SER A 522 -32.66 33.82 -6.23
N ALA A 523 -33.34 33.59 -7.36
CA ALA A 523 -33.44 34.54 -8.46
C ALA A 523 -34.05 35.87 -8.06
N VAL A 524 -35.07 35.87 -7.18
CA VAL A 524 -35.72 37.08 -6.69
C VAL A 524 -35.27 37.53 -5.29
N GLY A 525 -34.39 36.73 -4.67
CA GLY A 525 -33.82 37.04 -3.35
C GLY A 525 -34.74 36.67 -2.17
N SER A 526 -35.72 35.79 -2.39
CA SER A 526 -36.57 35.26 -1.33
C SER A 526 -35.77 34.36 -0.38
N ARG A 527 -36.01 34.47 0.93
CA ARG A 527 -35.40 33.63 1.96
C ARG A 527 -36.39 32.74 2.71
N ASP A 528 -37.69 32.95 2.51
CA ASP A 528 -38.73 32.11 3.10
C ASP A 528 -39.63 31.40 2.07
N GLY A 529 -39.64 31.84 0.84
CA GLY A 529 -40.32 31.21 -0.29
C GLY A 529 -41.85 31.38 -0.32
N ARG A 530 -42.48 31.93 0.70
CA ARG A 530 -43.96 32.06 0.70
C ARG A 530 -44.46 32.99 -0.39
N GLU A 531 -43.77 34.10 -0.64
CA GLU A 531 -44.07 34.99 -1.76
C GLU A 531 -43.92 34.29 -3.12
N ILE A 532 -43.00 33.30 -3.25
CA ILE A 532 -42.87 32.54 -4.48
C ILE A 532 -44.06 31.61 -4.67
N VAL A 533 -44.52 30.95 -3.58
CA VAL A 533 -45.72 30.11 -3.63
C VAL A 533 -46.93 30.92 -4.09
N LEU A 534 -47.15 32.11 -3.52
CA LEU A 534 -48.26 32.98 -3.88
C LEU A 534 -48.19 33.45 -5.36
N ALA A 535 -47.03 33.90 -5.81
CA ALA A 535 -46.83 34.32 -7.19
C ALA A 535 -46.99 33.16 -8.21
N LEU A 536 -46.54 31.93 -7.84
CA LEU A 536 -46.77 30.74 -8.66
C LEU A 536 -48.28 30.35 -8.69
N ASP A 537 -49.00 30.57 -7.59
CA ASP A 537 -50.42 30.30 -7.51
C ASP A 537 -51.22 31.25 -8.42
N GLU A 538 -50.90 32.55 -8.44
CA GLU A 538 -51.46 33.52 -9.38
C GLU A 538 -51.23 33.12 -10.85
N LEU A 539 -50.01 32.69 -11.20
CA LEU A 539 -49.70 32.23 -12.56
C LEU A 539 -50.45 30.93 -12.93
N ARG A 540 -50.66 30.05 -11.94
CA ARG A 540 -51.45 28.82 -12.11
C ARG A 540 -52.94 29.15 -12.34
N ALA A 541 -53.49 30.03 -11.52
CA ALA A 541 -54.89 30.49 -11.67
C ALA A 541 -55.14 31.16 -13.03
N ALA A 542 -54.14 31.86 -13.55
CA ALA A 542 -54.17 32.44 -14.90
C ALA A 542 -53.94 31.42 -16.02
N GLY A 543 -53.77 30.14 -15.73
CA GLY A 543 -53.51 29.09 -16.72
C GLY A 543 -52.15 29.15 -17.40
N ARG A 544 -51.23 29.96 -16.88
CA ARG A 544 -49.92 30.26 -17.49
C ARG A 544 -48.74 29.46 -16.95
N LEU A 545 -48.90 28.71 -15.85
CA LEU A 545 -47.85 27.97 -15.20
C LEU A 545 -47.90 26.48 -15.54
N GLU A 546 -46.75 25.91 -15.89
CA GLU A 546 -46.56 24.47 -16.03
C GLU A 546 -45.27 24.00 -15.31
N ARG A 547 -45.12 22.67 -15.24
CA ARG A 547 -43.92 22.02 -14.77
C ARG A 547 -43.44 21.00 -15.81
N ASP A 548 -42.16 20.96 -16.05
CA ASP A 548 -41.56 19.94 -16.90
C ASP A 548 -41.40 18.56 -16.18
N GLY A 549 -40.93 17.57 -16.93
CA GLY A 549 -40.71 16.23 -16.40
C GLY A 549 -39.66 16.16 -15.27
N ASP A 550 -38.83 17.19 -15.13
CA ASP A 550 -37.85 17.33 -14.06
C ASP A 550 -38.40 18.07 -12.83
N GLY A 551 -39.64 18.56 -12.92
CA GLY A 551 -40.31 19.30 -11.86
C GLY A 551 -39.97 20.79 -11.82
N ARG A 552 -39.29 21.34 -12.84
CA ARG A 552 -38.99 22.77 -12.96
C ARG A 552 -40.23 23.54 -13.43
N TYR A 553 -40.46 24.71 -12.88
CA TYR A 553 -41.56 25.62 -13.28
C TYR A 553 -41.18 26.41 -14.52
N PHE A 554 -42.13 26.60 -15.41
CA PHE A 554 -42.01 27.48 -16.59
C PHE A 554 -43.34 28.13 -16.95
N ILE A 555 -43.29 29.25 -17.69
CA ILE A 555 -44.48 29.94 -18.21
C ILE A 555 -44.80 29.36 -19.57
N LYS A 556 -46.08 29.00 -19.79
CA LYS A 556 -46.59 28.66 -21.13
C LYS A 556 -46.33 29.80 -22.10
N ARG A 557 -45.84 29.49 -23.27
CA ARG A 557 -45.84 30.45 -24.40
C ARG A 557 -47.25 30.50 -24.93
N ASP A 558 -47.79 31.71 -25.05
CA ASP A 558 -49.03 31.89 -25.79
C ASP A 558 -48.78 31.41 -27.22
N GLU A 559 -49.59 30.46 -27.71
CA GLU A 559 -49.57 29.98 -29.09
C GLU A 559 -50.00 31.07 -30.06
#